data_37331a888b190fa1b89d49793639d9a0
#
_entry.id   37331a888b190fa1b89d49793639d9a0
#
_cell.length_a   1.000
_cell.length_b   1.000
_cell.length_c   1.000
_cell.angle_alpha   90.00
_cell.angle_beta   90.00
_cell.angle_gamma   90.00
#
_symmetry.space_group_name_H-M   'P 1'
#
loop_
_entity.id
_entity.type
_entity.pdbx_description
1 polymer ?
#
loop_
_entity_poly.entity_id
_entity_poly.type
_entity_poly.pdbx_seq_one_letter_code
_entity_poly.pdbx_strand_id
1 'polypeptide(L)'
;MRIVRAKHQDEVFYAILEKDAVERLTGTPYDGIMRDGRKYSVEDVQLLAPAEPTKIVCVGKNYKAHADEMKEGQPEEPLLFLKPNTCIVGNGDNVVYPALSKRVDYEAELGVVIGKKAHAVEPGHAAEYIFGYTCLNDVTARDIQKGDGQWTRGKGFDTFCPIGPWIETELDAGNTRIRSILNGEVRQDSTTAMMTHSIDKLICYMSACMTLLPGDIIATGTPEGIGPMQRGDVIEVEIEGIGTLKNRIV
;
A
#
# COMPACT_ATOMS: atom_id res chain seq x y z
N MET A 1 -9.66 -13.91 2.43
CA MET A 1 -8.78 -14.52 3.46
C MET A 1 -7.75 -13.49 3.88
N ARG A 2 -7.52 -13.32 5.19
CA ARG A 2 -6.58 -12.30 5.71
C ARG A 2 -5.22 -12.90 5.97
N ILE A 3 -4.22 -12.46 5.22
CA ILE A 3 -2.82 -12.89 5.38
C ILE A 3 -2.07 -11.81 6.14
N VAL A 4 -1.40 -12.21 7.20
CA VAL A 4 -0.55 -11.37 8.04
C VAL A 4 0.88 -11.87 8.06
N ARG A 5 1.79 -11.00 8.41
CA ARG A 5 3.16 -11.34 8.78
C ARG A 5 3.32 -11.06 10.26
N ALA A 6 3.72 -12.05 11.00
CA ALA A 6 3.74 -12.01 12.46
C ALA A 6 5.12 -12.39 13.00
N LYS A 7 5.46 -11.80 14.15
CA LYS A 7 6.64 -12.17 14.95
C LYS A 7 6.19 -12.74 16.28
N HIS A 8 6.64 -13.95 16.60
CA HIS A 8 6.51 -14.57 17.90
C HIS A 8 7.90 -14.91 18.42
N GLN A 9 8.29 -14.31 19.54
CA GLN A 9 9.68 -14.37 20.06
C GLN A 9 10.67 -13.89 18.96
N ASP A 10 11.60 -14.75 18.52
CA ASP A 10 12.59 -14.43 17.49
C ASP A 10 12.21 -14.96 16.09
N GLU A 11 11.08 -15.65 15.95
CA GLU A 11 10.61 -16.17 14.66
C GLU A 11 9.67 -15.20 13.98
N VAL A 12 9.91 -14.90 12.69
CA VAL A 12 9.01 -14.17 11.79
C VAL A 12 8.42 -15.16 10.78
N PHE A 13 7.10 -15.11 10.58
CA PHE A 13 6.40 -16.03 9.71
C PHE A 13 5.15 -15.37 9.10
N TYR A 14 4.67 -15.92 8.01
CA TYR A 14 3.34 -15.62 7.48
C TYR A 14 2.28 -16.47 8.17
N ALA A 15 1.08 -15.92 8.30
CA ALA A 15 -0.05 -16.60 8.93
C ALA A 15 -1.39 -16.15 8.33
N ILE A 16 -2.41 -16.97 8.52
CA ILE A 16 -3.80 -16.60 8.29
C ILE A 16 -4.36 -16.01 9.59
N LEU A 17 -4.94 -14.82 9.50
CA LEU A 17 -5.64 -14.19 10.62
C LEU A 17 -7.11 -14.63 10.61
N GLU A 18 -7.52 -15.33 11.67
CA GLU A 18 -8.90 -15.77 11.90
C GLU A 18 -9.38 -15.27 13.27
N LYS A 19 -10.24 -14.24 13.28
CA LYS A 19 -10.72 -13.60 14.52
C LYS A 19 -9.56 -13.16 15.42
N ASP A 20 -9.34 -13.84 16.54
CA ASP A 20 -8.35 -13.50 17.57
C ASP A 20 -7.12 -14.42 17.54
N ALA A 21 -6.94 -15.17 16.45
CA ALA A 21 -5.84 -16.12 16.29
C ALA A 21 -5.16 -15.97 14.95
N VAL A 22 -3.85 -16.24 14.92
CA VAL A 22 -3.06 -16.39 13.71
C VAL A 22 -2.65 -17.85 13.53
N GLU A 23 -2.96 -18.44 12.39
CA GLU A 23 -2.53 -19.79 12.03
C GLU A 23 -1.34 -19.71 11.09
N ARG A 24 -0.19 -20.19 11.56
CA ARG A 24 1.10 -20.09 10.86
C ARG A 24 1.08 -20.85 9.53
N LEU A 25 1.74 -20.27 8.54
CA LEU A 25 2.01 -20.90 7.25
C LEU A 25 3.43 -21.45 7.20
N THR A 26 3.61 -22.48 6.38
CA THR A 26 4.94 -22.98 6.01
C THR A 26 5.45 -22.15 4.81
N GLY A 27 6.59 -21.46 5.00
CA GLY A 27 7.18 -20.64 3.93
C GLY A 27 6.40 -19.37 3.61
N THR A 28 6.45 -18.95 2.35
CA THR A 28 5.75 -17.75 1.89
C THR A 28 4.34 -18.09 1.38
N PRO A 29 3.37 -17.19 1.51
CA PRO A 29 2.02 -17.44 1.01
C PRO A 29 1.95 -17.46 -0.53
N TYR A 30 2.99 -16.95 -1.21
CA TYR A 30 3.06 -16.87 -2.67
C TYR A 30 3.39 -18.23 -3.32
N ASP A 31 3.99 -19.16 -2.58
CA ASP A 31 4.27 -20.53 -3.04
C ASP A 31 3.08 -21.48 -2.79
N GLY A 32 2.00 -20.95 -2.27
CA GLY A 32 0.79 -21.69 -1.90
C GLY A 32 0.49 -21.60 -0.39
N ILE A 33 -0.80 -21.69 -0.06
CA ILE A 33 -1.26 -21.59 1.33
C ILE A 33 -1.13 -22.97 2.00
N MET A 34 -0.03 -23.19 2.71
CA MET A 34 0.25 -24.42 3.45
C MET A 34 0.32 -24.11 4.95
N ARG A 35 -0.64 -24.61 5.71
CA ARG A 35 -0.72 -24.46 7.17
C ARG A 35 0.25 -25.43 7.86
N ASP A 36 1.02 -24.98 8.86
CA ASP A 36 1.91 -25.87 9.64
C ASP A 36 1.25 -26.42 10.90
N GLY A 37 0.01 -26.04 11.17
CA GLY A 37 -0.80 -26.49 12.31
C GLY A 37 -0.59 -25.72 13.61
N ARG A 38 0.40 -24.81 13.69
CA ARG A 38 0.62 -23.96 14.87
C ARG A 38 -0.30 -22.75 14.85
N LYS A 39 -0.92 -22.50 16.00
CA LYS A 39 -1.80 -21.35 16.22
C LYS A 39 -1.33 -20.53 17.41
N TYR A 40 -1.44 -19.22 17.29
CA TYR A 40 -1.11 -18.26 18.34
C TYR A 40 -2.27 -17.32 18.55
N SER A 41 -2.47 -16.81 19.77
CA SER A 41 -3.35 -15.66 19.97
C SER A 41 -2.75 -14.43 19.29
N VAL A 42 -3.57 -13.54 18.77
CA VAL A 42 -3.10 -12.25 18.23
C VAL A 42 -2.36 -11.43 19.29
N GLU A 43 -2.74 -11.57 20.56
CA GLU A 43 -2.09 -10.88 21.69
C GLU A 43 -0.66 -11.40 21.97
N ASP A 44 -0.34 -12.64 21.56
CA ASP A 44 0.97 -13.27 21.78
C ASP A 44 1.96 -12.98 20.65
N VAL A 45 1.54 -12.30 19.58
CA VAL A 45 2.38 -12.00 18.40
C VAL A 45 2.42 -10.50 18.12
N GLN A 46 3.52 -10.04 17.56
CA GLN A 46 3.61 -8.73 16.95
C GLN A 46 3.24 -8.84 15.46
N LEU A 47 2.19 -8.15 15.03
CA LEU A 47 1.90 -8.02 13.61
C LEU A 47 2.88 -7.04 12.97
N LEU A 48 3.43 -7.41 11.83
CA LEU A 48 4.38 -6.63 11.04
C LEU A 48 3.71 -6.14 9.76
N ALA A 49 4.43 -5.31 8.98
CA ALA A 49 4.02 -5.02 7.61
C ALA A 49 3.73 -6.34 6.87
N PRO A 50 2.56 -6.50 6.22
CA PRO A 50 2.10 -7.80 5.74
C PRO A 50 2.83 -8.34 4.51
N ALA A 51 3.70 -7.53 3.89
CA ALA A 51 4.56 -7.93 2.77
C ALA A 51 5.98 -7.37 2.91
N GLU A 52 6.94 -8.03 2.26
CA GLU A 52 8.34 -7.60 2.10
C GLU A 52 8.68 -7.51 0.61
N PRO A 53 8.22 -6.45 -0.08
CA PRO A 53 8.46 -6.31 -1.50
C PRO A 53 9.93 -6.08 -1.82
N THR A 54 10.35 -6.48 -3.02
CA THR A 54 11.65 -6.06 -3.56
C THR A 54 11.60 -4.62 -4.05
N LYS A 55 10.43 -4.15 -4.45
CA LYS A 55 10.13 -2.79 -4.87
C LYS A 55 8.65 -2.46 -4.69
N ILE A 56 8.35 -1.18 -4.58
CA ILE A 56 6.99 -0.64 -4.66
C ILE A 56 6.92 0.21 -5.92
N VAL A 57 6.05 -0.20 -6.87
CA VAL A 57 5.82 0.57 -8.11
C VAL A 57 4.55 1.38 -7.91
N CYS A 58 4.68 2.69 -8.01
CA CYS A 58 3.61 3.63 -7.75
C CYS A 58 3.16 4.31 -9.03
N VAL A 59 1.89 4.71 -9.08
CA VAL A 59 1.35 5.52 -10.16
C VAL A 59 0.88 6.88 -9.66
N GLY A 60 1.39 7.94 -10.25
CA GLY A 60 0.96 9.30 -9.97
C GLY A 60 -0.28 9.70 -10.76
N LYS A 61 -1.15 10.54 -10.15
CA LYS A 61 -2.30 11.17 -10.80
C LYS A 61 -3.32 10.20 -11.39
N ASN A 62 -3.54 9.08 -10.73
CA ASN A 62 -4.48 8.05 -11.20
C ASN A 62 -5.95 8.32 -10.84
N TYR A 63 -6.26 9.47 -10.24
CA TYR A 63 -7.62 9.95 -10.01
C TYR A 63 -7.74 11.34 -10.62
N LYS A 64 -8.76 11.52 -11.48
CA LYS A 64 -8.94 12.80 -12.19
C LYS A 64 -9.08 13.99 -11.25
N ALA A 65 -9.93 13.86 -10.22
CA ALA A 65 -10.15 14.92 -9.24
C ALA A 65 -8.86 15.30 -8.48
N HIS A 66 -7.98 14.34 -8.18
CA HIS A 66 -6.67 14.60 -7.59
C HIS A 66 -5.73 15.35 -8.58
N ALA A 67 -5.71 14.98 -9.86
CA ALA A 67 -4.93 15.69 -10.86
C ALA A 67 -5.40 17.16 -11.01
N ASP A 68 -6.72 17.38 -10.97
CA ASP A 68 -7.33 18.71 -11.00
C ASP A 68 -6.97 19.53 -9.74
N GLU A 69 -7.00 18.92 -8.52
CA GLU A 69 -6.57 19.52 -7.25
C GLU A 69 -5.12 20.00 -7.33
N MET A 70 -4.24 19.21 -7.91
CA MET A 70 -2.83 19.56 -8.09
C MET A 70 -2.58 20.58 -9.19
N LYS A 71 -3.61 20.97 -9.97
CA LYS A 71 -3.53 21.85 -11.15
C LYS A 71 -2.54 21.32 -12.20
N GLU A 72 -2.48 20.04 -12.33
CA GLU A 72 -1.63 19.33 -13.26
C GLU A 72 -2.51 18.51 -14.21
N GLY A 73 -2.08 18.41 -15.47
CA GLY A 73 -2.81 17.63 -16.47
C GLY A 73 -2.81 16.13 -16.10
N GLN A 74 -3.87 15.44 -16.51
CA GLN A 74 -3.96 13.99 -16.40
C GLN A 74 -3.08 13.35 -17.48
N PRO A 75 -2.16 12.45 -17.13
CA PRO A 75 -1.33 11.77 -18.11
C PRO A 75 -2.16 10.75 -18.91
N GLU A 76 -1.91 10.65 -20.22
CA GLU A 76 -2.55 9.65 -21.10
C GLU A 76 -2.12 8.22 -20.72
N GLU A 77 -0.85 8.06 -20.32
CA GLU A 77 -0.27 6.80 -19.86
C GLU A 77 0.06 6.88 -18.36
N PRO A 78 0.10 5.73 -17.65
CA PRO A 78 0.46 5.70 -16.22
C PRO A 78 1.81 6.36 -15.94
N LEU A 79 1.83 7.39 -15.10
CA LEU A 79 3.06 8.04 -14.65
C LEU A 79 3.67 7.24 -13.49
N LEU A 80 4.74 6.49 -13.78
CA LEU A 80 5.35 5.58 -12.83
C LEU A 80 6.48 6.24 -12.01
N PHE A 81 6.56 5.86 -10.73
CA PHE A 81 7.72 6.09 -9.89
C PHE A 81 7.92 4.91 -8.92
N LEU A 82 9.06 4.87 -8.26
CA LEU A 82 9.39 3.82 -7.31
C LEU A 82 9.58 4.38 -5.91
N LYS A 83 9.15 3.59 -4.92
CA LYS A 83 9.55 3.76 -3.53
C LYS A 83 10.50 2.61 -3.15
N PRO A 84 11.59 2.89 -2.38
CA PRO A 84 12.48 1.82 -1.90
C PRO A 84 11.75 0.94 -0.88
N ASN A 85 12.13 -0.32 -0.79
CA ASN A 85 11.55 -1.24 0.19
C ASN A 85 11.84 -0.86 1.66
N THR A 86 12.89 -0.06 1.91
CA THR A 86 13.22 0.45 3.25
C THR A 86 12.22 1.48 3.79
N CYS A 87 11.33 2.02 2.94
CA CYS A 87 10.29 2.96 3.39
C CYS A 87 9.08 2.27 4.04
N ILE A 88 9.01 0.92 4.03
CA ILE A 88 7.86 0.18 4.53
C ILE A 88 7.83 0.16 6.05
N VAL A 89 6.63 0.40 6.59
CA VAL A 89 6.24 0.17 7.98
C VAL A 89 4.85 -0.44 8.04
N GLY A 90 4.54 -1.12 9.13
CA GLY A 90 3.27 -1.79 9.35
C GLY A 90 2.21 -0.94 10.06
N ASN A 91 1.08 -1.57 10.32
CA ASN A 91 0.02 -0.98 11.13
C ASN A 91 0.50 -0.77 12.57
N GLY A 92 0.30 0.45 13.10
CA GLY A 92 0.73 0.84 14.44
C GLY A 92 2.16 1.39 14.53
N ASP A 93 2.97 1.19 13.50
CA ASP A 93 4.32 1.77 13.44
C ASP A 93 4.27 3.30 13.27
N ASN A 94 5.35 3.95 13.64
CA ASN A 94 5.49 5.40 13.50
C ASN A 94 5.95 5.78 12.08
N VAL A 95 5.42 6.90 11.59
CA VAL A 95 5.93 7.60 10.42
C VAL A 95 6.81 8.76 10.90
N VAL A 96 8.07 8.76 10.51
CA VAL A 96 9.03 9.78 10.95
C VAL A 96 8.94 11.01 10.06
N TYR A 97 8.62 12.16 10.66
CA TYR A 97 8.63 13.44 9.95
C TYR A 97 10.08 13.89 9.73
N PRO A 98 10.60 13.89 8.49
CA PRO A 98 12.02 14.17 8.25
C PRO A 98 12.35 15.65 8.50
N ALA A 99 13.51 15.91 9.10
CA ALA A 99 13.98 17.28 9.34
C ALA A 99 14.25 18.08 8.04
N LEU A 100 14.40 17.37 6.92
CA LEU A 100 14.66 17.97 5.60
C LEU A 100 13.41 18.52 4.92
N SER A 101 12.19 18.11 5.36
CA SER A 101 10.93 18.56 4.76
C SER A 101 10.19 19.54 5.66
N LYS A 102 9.53 20.48 5.01
CA LYS A 102 8.64 21.47 5.68
C LYS A 102 7.17 21.10 5.53
N ARG A 103 6.86 20.09 4.69
CA ARG A 103 5.49 19.66 4.46
C ARG A 103 5.45 18.18 4.08
N VAL A 104 4.84 17.37 4.94
CA VAL A 104 4.60 15.94 4.72
C VAL A 104 3.10 15.72 4.60
N ASP A 105 2.67 15.19 3.46
CA ASP A 105 1.26 14.91 3.15
C ASP A 105 0.98 13.40 3.23
N TYR A 106 -0.27 13.04 3.57
CA TYR A 106 -0.83 11.69 3.44
C TYR A 106 -1.44 11.51 2.05
N GLU A 107 -1.43 10.28 1.56
CA GLU A 107 -2.08 9.84 0.33
C GLU A 107 -2.63 8.42 0.54
N ALA A 108 -3.96 8.29 0.75
CA ALA A 108 -4.61 6.99 0.90
C ALA A 108 -4.68 6.28 -0.45
N GLU A 109 -4.18 5.04 -0.50
CA GLU A 109 -4.12 4.24 -1.71
C GLU A 109 -4.52 2.79 -1.47
N LEU A 110 -5.04 2.13 -2.50
CA LEU A 110 -5.12 0.68 -2.56
C LEU A 110 -3.74 0.13 -2.97
N GLY A 111 -3.17 -0.73 -2.15
CA GLY A 111 -1.98 -1.50 -2.49
C GLY A 111 -2.37 -2.84 -3.11
N VAL A 112 -1.87 -3.14 -4.32
CA VAL A 112 -2.02 -4.45 -4.97
C VAL A 112 -0.77 -5.27 -4.73
N VAL A 113 -0.90 -6.44 -4.12
CA VAL A 113 0.22 -7.36 -3.84
C VAL A 113 0.31 -8.40 -4.95
N ILE A 114 1.48 -8.50 -5.57
CA ILE A 114 1.74 -9.45 -6.65
C ILE A 114 1.94 -10.86 -6.09
N GLY A 115 1.29 -11.85 -6.69
CA GLY A 115 1.34 -13.25 -6.27
C GLY A 115 2.24 -14.14 -7.12
N LYS A 116 2.47 -13.77 -8.38
CA LYS A 116 3.28 -14.55 -9.33
C LYS A 116 4.22 -13.62 -10.08
N LYS A 117 5.37 -14.13 -10.51
CA LYS A 117 6.28 -13.39 -11.41
C LYS A 117 5.53 -12.93 -12.65
N ALA A 118 5.41 -11.60 -12.83
CA ALA A 118 4.71 -10.97 -13.94
C ALA A 118 5.70 -10.23 -14.84
N HIS A 119 5.68 -10.54 -16.13
CA HIS A 119 6.46 -9.89 -17.17
C HIS A 119 5.67 -9.91 -18.47
N ALA A 120 5.47 -8.75 -19.08
CA ALA A 120 4.69 -8.58 -20.32
C ALA A 120 3.31 -9.26 -20.22
N VAL A 121 2.57 -8.96 -19.15
CA VAL A 121 1.22 -9.51 -18.93
C VAL A 121 0.26 -8.96 -19.97
N GLU A 122 -0.45 -9.86 -20.65
CA GLU A 122 -1.46 -9.49 -21.66
C GLU A 122 -2.72 -8.91 -21.00
N PRO A 123 -3.40 -7.97 -21.65
CA PRO A 123 -4.66 -7.41 -21.16
C PRO A 123 -5.71 -8.49 -20.84
N GLY A 124 -6.41 -8.34 -19.71
CA GLY A 124 -7.40 -9.29 -19.25
C GLY A 124 -6.85 -10.47 -18.44
N HIS A 125 -5.52 -10.59 -18.30
CA HIS A 125 -4.87 -11.64 -17.51
C HIS A 125 -4.26 -11.15 -16.19
N ALA A 126 -4.35 -9.86 -15.88
CA ALA A 126 -3.72 -9.29 -14.69
C ALA A 126 -4.19 -9.92 -13.38
N ALA A 127 -5.46 -10.31 -13.28
CA ALA A 127 -6.02 -10.94 -12.08
C ALA A 127 -5.29 -12.24 -11.68
N GLU A 128 -4.70 -12.96 -12.62
CA GLU A 128 -3.94 -14.19 -12.36
C GLU A 128 -2.64 -13.95 -11.58
N TYR A 129 -2.16 -12.70 -11.56
CA TYR A 129 -0.91 -12.28 -10.94
C TYR A 129 -1.11 -11.56 -9.61
N ILE A 130 -2.36 -11.29 -9.23
CA ILE A 130 -2.69 -10.63 -7.97
C ILE A 130 -2.78 -11.68 -6.86
N PHE A 131 -2.07 -11.46 -5.76
CA PHE A 131 -2.22 -12.24 -4.54
C PHE A 131 -3.34 -11.70 -3.65
N GLY A 132 -3.46 -10.39 -3.56
CA GLY A 132 -4.45 -9.71 -2.75
C GLY A 132 -4.19 -8.21 -2.65
N TYR A 133 -4.83 -7.58 -1.68
CA TYR A 133 -4.90 -6.13 -1.55
C TYR A 133 -4.64 -5.72 -0.10
N THR A 134 -4.09 -4.52 0.07
CA THR A 134 -3.84 -3.94 1.40
C THR A 134 -4.07 -2.43 1.39
N CYS A 135 -4.31 -1.82 2.53
CA CYS A 135 -4.25 -0.36 2.62
C CYS A 135 -2.80 0.10 2.50
N LEU A 136 -2.59 1.23 1.86
CA LEU A 136 -1.28 1.85 1.69
C LEU A 136 -1.40 3.37 1.89
N ASN A 137 -0.42 3.98 2.53
CA ASN A 137 -0.28 5.42 2.59
C ASN A 137 1.01 5.84 1.85
N ASP A 138 0.86 6.50 0.70
CA ASP A 138 2.00 7.02 -0.06
C ASP A 138 2.46 8.36 0.50
N VAL A 139 3.05 8.32 1.71
CA VAL A 139 3.52 9.51 2.43
C VAL A 139 4.51 10.29 1.58
N THR A 140 4.34 11.61 1.54
CA THR A 140 5.03 12.49 0.59
C THR A 140 5.60 13.73 1.26
N ALA A 141 6.91 13.94 1.17
CA ALA A 141 7.54 15.24 1.46
C ALA A 141 7.28 16.17 0.28
N ARG A 142 6.19 16.91 0.35
CA ARG A 142 5.59 17.63 -0.79
C ARG A 142 6.46 18.76 -1.33
N ASP A 143 7.13 19.47 -0.47
CA ASP A 143 8.06 20.54 -0.84
C ASP A 143 9.27 19.98 -1.60
N ILE A 144 9.79 18.83 -1.18
CA ILE A 144 10.90 18.15 -1.85
C ILE A 144 10.45 17.58 -3.19
N GLN A 145 9.31 16.90 -3.23
CA GLN A 145 8.74 16.36 -4.47
C GLN A 145 8.59 17.43 -5.56
N LYS A 146 8.06 18.62 -5.17
CA LYS A 146 7.90 19.74 -6.11
C LYS A 146 9.23 20.36 -6.54
N GLY A 147 10.21 20.41 -5.63
CA GLY A 147 11.49 21.03 -5.89
C GLY A 147 12.40 20.20 -6.79
N ASP A 148 12.37 18.86 -6.66
CA ASP A 148 13.31 17.97 -7.35
C ASP A 148 12.89 17.64 -8.80
N GLY A 149 11.62 17.73 -9.13
CA GLY A 149 11.06 17.25 -10.41
C GLY A 149 11.03 15.73 -10.54
N GLN A 150 11.97 15.01 -9.93
CA GLN A 150 11.94 13.55 -9.77
C GLN A 150 11.50 13.18 -8.34
N TRP A 151 10.56 12.25 -8.20
CA TRP A 151 9.83 12.06 -6.95
C TRP A 151 10.54 11.16 -5.92
N THR A 152 11.60 10.45 -6.31
CA THR A 152 12.27 9.45 -5.47
C THR A 152 12.60 9.98 -4.07
N ARG A 153 13.21 11.16 -3.95
CA ARG A 153 13.60 11.72 -2.65
C ARG A 153 12.38 12.19 -1.84
N GLY A 154 11.37 12.77 -2.49
CA GLY A 154 10.14 13.22 -1.82
C GLY A 154 9.24 12.07 -1.35
N LYS A 155 9.36 10.90 -1.96
CA LYS A 155 8.53 9.70 -1.75
C LYS A 155 9.25 8.56 -1.01
N GLY A 156 10.58 8.58 -0.96
CA GLY A 156 11.41 7.43 -0.56
C GLY A 156 12.10 7.55 0.80
N PHE A 157 11.69 8.46 1.68
CA PHE A 157 12.19 8.46 3.06
C PHE A 157 11.80 7.16 3.77
N ASP A 158 12.64 6.70 4.69
CA ASP A 158 12.28 5.61 5.60
C ASP A 158 10.93 5.91 6.25
N THR A 159 10.10 4.89 6.45
CA THR A 159 8.74 4.96 7.01
C THR A 159 7.66 5.61 6.11
N PHE A 160 7.99 6.01 4.88
CA PHE A 160 7.06 6.73 4.00
C PHE A 160 6.12 5.83 3.18
N CYS A 161 6.10 4.52 3.46
CA CYS A 161 5.14 3.58 2.85
C CYS A 161 4.50 2.66 3.91
N PRO A 162 3.65 3.20 4.79
CA PRO A 162 2.82 2.36 5.65
C PRO A 162 1.94 1.44 4.81
N ILE A 163 1.90 0.14 5.16
CA ILE A 163 1.03 -0.88 4.55
C ILE A 163 0.39 -1.77 5.61
N GLY A 164 -0.82 -2.24 5.37
CA GLY A 164 -1.55 -3.13 6.29
C GLY A 164 -3.04 -2.82 6.36
N PRO A 165 -3.74 -3.31 7.38
CA PRO A 165 -3.25 -4.12 8.51
C PRO A 165 -2.92 -5.56 8.13
N TRP A 166 -3.42 -6.05 6.99
CA TRP A 166 -3.18 -7.38 6.41
C TRP A 166 -3.30 -7.32 4.88
N ILE A 167 -3.06 -8.44 4.23
CA ILE A 167 -3.43 -8.62 2.82
C ILE A 167 -4.78 -9.36 2.80
N GLU A 168 -5.78 -8.75 2.15
CA GLU A 168 -7.08 -9.40 1.87
C GLU A 168 -7.04 -10.04 0.48
N THR A 169 -7.23 -11.35 0.42
CA THR A 169 -7.13 -12.10 -0.85
C THR A 169 -8.44 -12.16 -1.63
N GLU A 170 -9.57 -11.78 -1.01
CA GLU A 170 -10.92 -11.91 -1.59
C GLU A 170 -11.62 -10.54 -1.56
N LEU A 171 -11.07 -9.57 -2.29
CA LEU A 171 -11.63 -8.23 -2.43
C LEU A 171 -12.09 -8.00 -3.87
N ASP A 172 -13.32 -7.49 -4.05
CA ASP A 172 -13.72 -6.85 -5.30
C ASP A 172 -13.14 -5.43 -5.35
N ALA A 173 -11.95 -5.32 -5.92
CA ALA A 173 -11.21 -4.05 -5.98
C ALA A 173 -11.74 -3.08 -7.06
N GLY A 174 -12.77 -3.46 -7.83
CA GLY A 174 -13.29 -2.63 -8.93
C GLY A 174 -14.11 -1.43 -8.46
N ASN A 175 -14.75 -1.52 -7.29
CA ASN A 175 -15.55 -0.44 -6.71
C ASN A 175 -15.54 -0.50 -5.19
N THR A 176 -14.40 -0.28 -4.59
CA THR A 176 -14.20 -0.32 -3.13
C THR A 176 -14.01 1.09 -2.60
N ARG A 177 -14.69 1.45 -1.50
CA ARG A 177 -14.53 2.74 -0.86
C ARG A 177 -13.15 2.87 -0.22
N ILE A 178 -12.51 4.03 -0.42
CA ILE A 178 -11.21 4.39 0.13
C ILE A 178 -11.30 5.73 0.85
N ARG A 179 -10.76 5.81 2.07
CA ARG A 179 -10.76 7.02 2.89
C ARG A 179 -9.42 7.25 3.56
N SER A 180 -9.07 8.52 3.78
CA SER A 180 -8.11 8.92 4.80
C SER A 180 -8.80 9.66 5.93
N ILE A 181 -8.35 9.42 7.16
CA ILE A 181 -8.90 10.01 8.38
C ILE A 181 -7.72 10.56 9.18
N LEU A 182 -7.65 11.87 9.34
CA LEU A 182 -6.61 12.56 10.11
C LEU A 182 -7.20 13.04 11.42
N ASN A 183 -6.69 12.53 12.56
CA ASN A 183 -7.17 12.88 13.91
C ASN A 183 -8.68 12.72 14.08
N GLY A 184 -9.28 11.69 13.48
CA GLY A 184 -10.71 11.41 13.53
C GLY A 184 -11.56 12.17 12.50
N GLU A 185 -10.98 13.06 11.68
CA GLU A 185 -11.68 13.78 10.63
C GLU A 185 -11.42 13.16 9.26
N VAL A 186 -12.46 12.82 8.51
CA VAL A 186 -12.36 12.32 7.14
C VAL A 186 -11.80 13.41 6.22
N ARG A 187 -10.74 13.10 5.49
CA ARG A 187 -10.06 14.02 4.57
C ARG A 187 -10.20 13.61 3.11
N GLN A 188 -10.06 12.34 2.82
CA GLN A 188 -10.31 11.76 1.51
C GLN A 188 -11.48 10.80 1.65
N ASP A 189 -12.38 10.78 0.66
CA ASP A 189 -13.50 9.85 0.60
C ASP A 189 -13.89 9.63 -0.86
N SER A 190 -13.51 8.48 -1.41
CA SER A 190 -13.70 8.15 -2.82
C SER A 190 -13.89 6.64 -3.00
N THR A 191 -13.84 6.17 -4.25
CA THR A 191 -13.88 4.74 -4.58
C THR A 191 -12.83 4.40 -5.62
N THR A 192 -12.38 3.14 -5.66
CA THR A 192 -11.45 2.63 -6.66
C THR A 192 -12.01 2.68 -8.09
N ALA A 193 -13.33 2.75 -8.25
CA ALA A 193 -13.99 2.94 -9.55
C ALA A 193 -13.66 4.30 -10.20
N MET A 194 -13.17 5.27 -9.42
CA MET A 194 -12.75 6.60 -9.91
C MET A 194 -11.31 6.64 -10.44
N MET A 195 -10.60 5.52 -10.41
CA MET A 195 -9.27 5.41 -11.02
C MET A 195 -9.33 5.63 -12.52
N THR A 196 -8.42 6.42 -13.05
CA THR A 196 -8.26 6.67 -14.50
C THR A 196 -7.73 5.44 -15.22
N HIS A 197 -6.71 4.83 -14.66
CA HIS A 197 -6.12 3.58 -15.16
C HIS A 197 -6.50 2.45 -14.19
N SER A 198 -7.20 1.46 -14.71
CA SER A 198 -7.61 0.28 -13.95
C SER A 198 -6.42 -0.53 -13.48
N ILE A 199 -6.61 -1.36 -12.45
CA ILE A 199 -5.58 -2.28 -11.93
C ILE A 199 -5.06 -3.19 -13.05
N ASP A 200 -5.92 -3.69 -13.94
CA ASP A 200 -5.51 -4.50 -15.10
C ASP A 200 -4.53 -3.73 -15.99
N LYS A 201 -4.89 -2.48 -16.39
CA LYS A 201 -3.99 -1.63 -17.19
C LYS A 201 -2.68 -1.35 -16.48
N LEU A 202 -2.69 -1.09 -15.16
CA LEU A 202 -1.48 -0.85 -14.39
C LEU A 202 -0.53 -2.05 -14.39
N ILE A 203 -1.03 -3.26 -14.13
CA ILE A 203 -0.22 -4.48 -14.13
C ILE A 203 0.35 -4.76 -15.52
N CYS A 204 -0.45 -4.67 -16.58
CA CYS A 204 0.01 -4.85 -17.96
C CYS A 204 1.11 -3.84 -18.29
N TYR A 205 0.87 -2.55 -18.01
CA TYR A 205 1.82 -1.48 -18.31
C TYR A 205 3.13 -1.61 -17.53
N MET A 206 3.05 -1.84 -16.22
CA MET A 206 4.22 -1.99 -15.35
C MET A 206 5.02 -3.25 -15.71
N SER A 207 4.35 -4.37 -15.98
CA SER A 207 5.01 -5.64 -16.33
C SER A 207 5.67 -5.62 -17.71
N ALA A 208 5.22 -4.74 -18.61
CA ALA A 208 5.91 -4.46 -19.88
C ALA A 208 7.21 -3.66 -19.68
N CYS A 209 7.26 -2.81 -18.63
CA CYS A 209 8.45 -2.01 -18.31
C CYS A 209 9.48 -2.78 -17.49
N MET A 210 9.01 -3.56 -16.50
CA MET A 210 9.88 -4.27 -15.55
C MET A 210 9.20 -5.51 -14.99
N THR A 211 9.98 -6.55 -14.67
CA THR A 211 9.45 -7.75 -14.01
C THR A 211 8.95 -7.41 -12.61
N LEU A 212 7.71 -7.77 -12.31
CA LEU A 212 7.16 -7.77 -10.96
C LEU A 212 7.35 -9.15 -10.34
N LEU A 213 7.73 -9.21 -9.08
CA LEU A 213 7.99 -10.43 -8.34
C LEU A 213 6.89 -10.69 -7.29
N PRO A 214 6.68 -11.95 -6.85
CA PRO A 214 5.79 -12.23 -5.74
C PRO A 214 6.14 -11.38 -4.51
N GLY A 215 5.13 -10.77 -3.92
CA GLY A 215 5.29 -9.84 -2.80
C GLY A 215 5.57 -8.39 -3.18
N ASP A 216 5.92 -8.06 -4.43
CA ASP A 216 6.00 -6.67 -4.88
C ASP A 216 4.63 -5.99 -4.77
N ILE A 217 4.64 -4.68 -4.56
CA ILE A 217 3.43 -3.89 -4.35
C ILE A 217 3.27 -2.86 -5.46
N ILE A 218 2.05 -2.72 -5.94
CA ILE A 218 1.63 -1.60 -6.78
C ILE A 218 0.79 -0.67 -5.91
N ALA A 219 1.22 0.59 -5.80
CA ALA A 219 0.44 1.68 -5.22
C ALA A 219 -0.37 2.34 -6.33
N THR A 220 -1.70 2.27 -6.22
CA THR A 220 -2.63 2.52 -7.35
C THR A 220 -3.00 3.98 -7.55
N GLY A 221 -2.44 4.88 -6.76
CA GLY A 221 -2.78 6.29 -6.76
C GLY A 221 -3.82 6.67 -5.73
N THR A 222 -3.85 7.95 -5.39
CA THR A 222 -4.69 8.52 -4.34
C THR A 222 -5.79 9.42 -4.92
N PRO A 223 -6.99 9.46 -4.31
CA PRO A 223 -8.01 10.44 -4.64
C PRO A 223 -7.64 11.87 -4.15
N GLU A 224 -8.48 12.84 -4.46
CA GLU A 224 -8.41 14.21 -3.94
C GLU A 224 -8.57 14.29 -2.42
N GLY A 225 -8.20 15.42 -1.81
CA GLY A 225 -8.26 15.67 -0.38
C GLY A 225 -6.97 15.38 0.36
N ILE A 226 -5.84 15.28 -0.35
CA ILE A 226 -4.51 15.18 0.27
C ILE A 226 -4.22 16.42 1.13
N GLY A 227 -3.40 16.24 2.17
CA GLY A 227 -3.11 17.36 3.05
C GLY A 227 -1.95 17.13 4.00
N PRO A 228 -1.46 18.21 4.65
CA PRO A 228 -0.31 18.13 5.52
C PRO A 228 -0.64 17.45 6.85
N MET A 229 0.33 16.70 7.34
CA MET A 229 0.38 16.15 8.69
C MET A 229 1.40 16.91 9.53
N GLN A 230 1.22 16.85 10.85
CA GLN A 230 2.13 17.38 11.84
C GLN A 230 2.62 16.29 12.80
N ARG A 231 3.73 16.53 13.49
CA ARG A 231 4.17 15.62 14.56
C ARG A 231 3.10 15.52 15.64
N GLY A 232 2.80 14.29 16.04
CA GLY A 232 1.73 13.97 17.00
C GLY A 232 0.41 13.55 16.35
N ASP A 233 0.21 13.86 15.07
CA ASP A 233 -0.98 13.44 14.33
C ASP A 233 -1.10 11.92 14.21
N VAL A 234 -2.34 11.47 14.08
CA VAL A 234 -2.69 10.09 13.77
C VAL A 234 -3.41 10.06 12.42
N ILE A 235 -2.85 9.34 11.48
CA ILE A 235 -3.43 9.12 10.15
C ILE A 235 -3.96 7.70 10.04
N GLU A 236 -5.15 7.55 9.49
CA GLU A 236 -5.76 6.28 9.18
C GLU A 236 -6.09 6.22 7.68
N VAL A 237 -5.78 5.10 7.05
CA VAL A 237 -6.23 4.74 5.70
C VAL A 237 -7.20 3.58 5.83
N GLU A 238 -8.44 3.82 5.48
CA GLU A 238 -9.50 2.80 5.55
C GLU A 238 -9.94 2.40 4.14
N ILE A 239 -9.97 1.10 3.89
CA ILE A 239 -10.49 0.51 2.65
C ILE A 239 -11.56 -0.50 3.01
N GLU A 240 -12.76 -0.32 2.44
CA GLU A 240 -13.87 -1.23 2.62
C GLU A 240 -13.48 -2.66 2.20
N GLY A 241 -13.84 -3.65 3.02
CA GLY A 241 -13.46 -5.05 2.81
C GLY A 241 -12.05 -5.43 3.27
N ILE A 242 -11.13 -4.46 3.48
CA ILE A 242 -9.82 -4.70 4.08
C ILE A 242 -9.85 -4.35 5.56
N GLY A 243 -10.01 -3.09 5.89
CA GLY A 243 -9.93 -2.57 7.26
C GLY A 243 -9.20 -1.24 7.32
N THR A 244 -8.55 -0.97 8.46
CA THR A 244 -7.92 0.32 8.74
C THR A 244 -6.44 0.14 9.05
N LEU A 245 -5.60 0.82 8.28
CA LEU A 245 -4.17 1.03 8.54
C LEU A 245 -4.02 2.32 9.33
N LYS A 246 -3.38 2.28 10.49
CA LYS A 246 -3.24 3.40 11.41
C LYS A 246 -1.80 3.63 11.79
N ASN A 247 -1.34 4.87 11.68
CA ASN A 247 0.04 5.25 12.03
C ASN A 247 0.08 6.61 12.73
N ARG A 248 1.08 6.80 13.59
CA ARG A 248 1.37 8.07 14.25
C ARG A 248 2.54 8.77 13.59
N ILE A 249 2.44 10.09 13.44
CA ILE A 249 3.53 10.93 12.93
C ILE A 249 4.42 11.38 14.10
N VAL A 250 5.73 11.15 14.01
CA VAL A 250 6.71 11.49 15.09
C VAL A 250 7.83 12.40 14.62
#